data_516b4408c04065399e0a01338f5d31f4
#
_entry.id   516b4408c04065399e0a01338f5d31f4
#
_cell.length_a   1.000
_cell.length_b   1.000
_cell.length_c   1.000
_cell.angle_alpha   90.00
_cell.angle_beta   90.00
_cell.angle_gamma   90.00
#
_symmetry.space_group_name_H-M   'P 1'
#
loop_
_entity.id
_entity.type
_entity.pdbx_description
1 polymer ?
#
loop_
_entity_poly.entity_id
_entity_poly.type
_entity_poly.pdbx_seq_one_letter_code
_entity_poly.pdbx_strand_id
1 'polypeptide(L)'
;MPEKIFDNCQQNRFPEETDQQHMERILKEYLAKKGSYSGGIHDLLAPELTECNPADKSLTLKFQVKDWMLNHMRILHGGLMTTCCDMTMGLLIKYLMETQNSVTVNLTMNFMRSAPAGSSI
;
A
#
# COMPACT_ATOMS: atom_id res chain seq x y z
N MET A 1 20.53 -17.58 0.35
CA MET A 1 19.45 -17.48 1.30
C MET A 1 18.23 -16.63 0.89
N PRO A 2 18.21 -15.96 -0.20
CA PRO A 2 17.06 -15.10 -0.56
C PRO A 2 15.91 -15.79 -1.30
N GLU A 3 16.14 -16.91 -1.98
CA GLU A 3 15.11 -17.50 -2.87
C GLU A 3 13.91 -18.12 -2.13
N LYS A 4 14.09 -18.62 -0.92
CA LYS A 4 13.00 -19.28 -0.17
C LYS A 4 11.98 -18.33 0.47
N ILE A 5 12.30 -17.04 0.61
CA ILE A 5 11.38 -16.06 1.23
C ILE A 5 10.29 -15.65 0.25
N PHE A 6 10.57 -15.70 -1.04
CA PHE A 6 9.64 -15.27 -2.10
C PHE A 6 8.80 -16.41 -2.70
N ASP A 7 9.13 -17.66 -2.39
CA ASP A 7 8.34 -18.83 -2.84
C ASP A 7 7.00 -18.98 -2.12
N ASN A 8 6.76 -18.25 -1.04
CA ASN A 8 5.51 -18.32 -0.26
C ASN A 8 4.32 -17.62 -0.93
N CYS A 9 4.53 -16.84 -1.99
CA CYS A 9 3.43 -16.20 -2.74
C CYS A 9 2.49 -17.19 -3.46
N GLN A 10 2.68 -18.50 -3.27
CA GLN A 10 1.88 -19.52 -3.96
C GLN A 10 0.86 -20.25 -3.07
N GLN A 11 0.83 -19.96 -1.77
CA GLN A 11 0.07 -20.79 -0.82
C GLN A 11 -1.46 -20.65 -0.92
N ASN A 12 -1.98 -19.58 -1.55
CA ASN A 12 -3.40 -19.31 -1.68
C ASN A 12 -3.84 -19.11 -3.15
N ARG A 13 -3.15 -19.76 -4.07
CA ARG A 13 -3.41 -19.62 -5.49
C ARG A 13 -4.51 -20.56 -5.97
N PHE A 14 -5.44 -20.06 -6.78
CA PHE A 14 -6.38 -20.90 -7.50
C PHE A 14 -5.70 -21.60 -8.69
N PRO A 15 -6.09 -22.85 -9.04
CA PRO A 15 -5.38 -23.66 -10.04
C PRO A 15 -5.23 -23.03 -11.44
N GLU A 16 -6.17 -22.15 -11.83
CA GLU A 16 -6.21 -21.52 -13.16
C GLU A 16 -5.83 -20.02 -13.13
N GLU A 17 -5.37 -19.53 -11.97
CA GLU A 17 -5.06 -18.11 -11.78
C GLU A 17 -3.68 -17.76 -12.32
N THR A 18 -3.59 -16.70 -13.13
CA THR A 18 -2.31 -16.14 -13.53
C THR A 18 -1.64 -15.41 -12.36
N ASP A 19 -0.32 -15.17 -12.42
CA ASP A 19 0.40 -14.41 -11.39
C ASP A 19 -0.19 -13.02 -11.21
N GLN A 20 -0.57 -12.36 -12.29
CA GLN A 20 -1.22 -11.05 -12.28
C GLN A 20 -2.56 -11.09 -11.56
N GLN A 21 -3.42 -12.04 -11.89
CA GLN A 21 -4.73 -12.21 -11.25
C GLN A 21 -4.61 -12.52 -9.77
N HIS A 22 -3.64 -13.36 -9.42
CA HIS A 22 -3.34 -13.69 -8.02
C HIS A 22 -2.95 -12.44 -7.23
N MET A 23 -1.98 -11.67 -7.72
CA MET A 23 -1.53 -10.44 -7.07
C MET A 23 -2.66 -9.43 -6.89
N GLU A 24 -3.43 -9.16 -7.94
CA GLU A 24 -4.57 -8.23 -7.88
C GLU A 24 -5.62 -8.66 -6.85
N ARG A 25 -5.97 -9.94 -6.82
CA ARG A 25 -6.93 -10.47 -5.86
C ARG A 25 -6.44 -10.31 -4.42
N ILE A 26 -5.23 -10.76 -4.14
CA ILE A 26 -4.65 -10.68 -2.78
C ILE A 26 -4.54 -9.23 -2.30
N LEU A 27 -4.07 -8.32 -3.14
CA LEU A 27 -3.96 -6.90 -2.78
C LEU A 27 -5.34 -6.27 -2.53
N LYS A 28 -6.33 -6.56 -3.37
CA LYS A 28 -7.71 -6.09 -3.19
C LYS A 28 -8.34 -6.64 -1.91
N GLU A 29 -8.10 -7.90 -1.59
CA GLU A 29 -8.56 -8.51 -0.33
C GLU A 29 -7.94 -7.82 0.89
N TYR A 30 -6.66 -7.51 0.87
CA TYR A 30 -6.02 -6.77 1.96
C TYR A 30 -6.56 -5.34 2.11
N LEU A 31 -6.79 -4.64 1.01
CA LEU A 31 -7.38 -3.30 1.04
C LEU A 31 -8.84 -3.29 1.52
N ALA A 32 -9.59 -4.35 1.23
CA ALA A 32 -10.98 -4.50 1.67
C ALA A 32 -11.12 -4.95 3.13
N LYS A 33 -10.09 -5.58 3.71
CA LYS A 33 -10.10 -5.98 5.12
C LYS A 33 -10.08 -4.73 6.00
N LYS A 34 -11.23 -4.43 6.59
CA LYS A 34 -11.28 -3.51 7.72
C LYS A 34 -10.54 -4.19 8.88
N GLY A 35 -9.50 -3.54 9.36
CA GLY A 35 -8.78 -3.99 10.55
C GLY A 35 -9.74 -4.12 11.74
N SER A 36 -9.24 -4.60 12.88
CA SER A 36 -9.99 -4.71 14.15
C SER A 36 -10.56 -3.35 14.63
N TYR A 37 -10.12 -2.26 14.02
CA TYR A 37 -10.56 -0.90 14.30
C TYR A 37 -11.12 -0.28 13.01
N SER A 38 -12.44 -0.24 12.90
CA SER A 38 -13.09 0.61 11.89
C SER A 38 -12.78 2.08 12.21
N GLY A 39 -12.51 2.88 11.18
CA GLY A 39 -12.17 4.30 11.32
C GLY A 39 -10.70 4.57 11.61
N GLY A 40 -9.81 3.58 11.49
CA GLY A 40 -8.36 3.78 11.57
C GLY A 40 -7.78 4.51 10.36
N ILE A 41 -6.48 4.80 10.40
CA ILE A 41 -5.78 5.58 9.37
C ILE A 41 -5.92 4.97 7.97
N HIS A 42 -5.95 3.65 7.85
CA HIS A 42 -6.14 2.95 6.57
C HIS A 42 -7.51 3.25 5.95
N ASP A 43 -8.57 3.24 6.78
CA ASP A 43 -9.91 3.58 6.33
C ASP A 43 -10.03 5.06 5.93
N LEU A 44 -9.40 5.94 6.70
CA LEU A 44 -9.42 7.39 6.46
C LEU A 44 -8.68 7.76 5.17
N LEU A 45 -7.54 7.15 4.91
CA LEU A 45 -6.75 7.37 3.70
C LEU A 45 -7.39 6.74 2.46
N ALA A 46 -8.14 5.65 2.63
CA ALA A 46 -8.89 4.95 1.57
C ALA A 46 -8.09 4.74 0.27
N PRO A 47 -6.96 4.01 0.33
CA PRO A 47 -6.11 3.79 -0.84
C PRO A 47 -6.84 3.01 -1.94
N GLU A 48 -6.55 3.36 -3.19
CA GLU A 48 -7.03 2.68 -4.39
C GLU A 48 -5.86 2.00 -5.11
N LEU A 49 -5.97 0.70 -5.37
CA LEU A 49 -4.98 -0.02 -6.17
C LEU A 49 -5.18 0.36 -7.65
N THR A 50 -4.19 1.01 -8.25
CA THR A 50 -4.23 1.40 -9.66
C THR A 50 -3.40 0.49 -10.55
N GLU A 51 -2.32 -0.06 -10.04
CA GLU A 51 -1.42 -0.92 -10.81
C GLU A 51 -0.68 -1.90 -9.89
N CYS A 52 -0.43 -3.10 -10.38
CA CYS A 52 0.51 -4.04 -9.77
C CYS A 52 1.16 -4.91 -10.82
N ASN A 53 2.40 -5.34 -10.56
CA ASN A 53 3.17 -6.20 -11.45
C ASN A 53 3.94 -7.24 -10.62
N PRO A 54 3.57 -8.53 -10.71
CA PRO A 54 4.24 -9.59 -9.95
C PRO A 54 5.68 -9.86 -10.39
N ALA A 55 6.00 -9.69 -11.68
CA ALA A 55 7.35 -9.89 -12.19
C ALA A 55 8.33 -8.84 -11.64
N ASP A 56 7.90 -7.59 -11.60
CA ASP A 56 8.69 -6.47 -11.06
C ASP A 56 8.55 -6.32 -9.55
N LYS A 57 7.67 -7.10 -8.91
CA LYS A 57 7.33 -6.99 -7.48
C LYS A 57 6.99 -5.55 -7.10
N SER A 58 6.11 -4.94 -7.87
CA SER A 58 5.71 -3.55 -7.71
C SER A 58 4.21 -3.37 -7.62
N LEU A 59 3.78 -2.31 -6.98
CA LEU A 59 2.39 -1.86 -6.96
C LEU A 59 2.33 -0.34 -6.88
N THR A 60 1.21 0.21 -7.36
CA THR A 60 0.89 1.62 -7.23
C THR A 60 -0.44 1.78 -6.53
N LEU A 61 -0.45 2.52 -5.44
CA LEU A 61 -1.65 2.98 -4.77
C LEU A 61 -1.88 4.45 -5.08
N LYS A 62 -3.14 4.81 -5.23
CA LYS A 62 -3.56 6.20 -5.35
C LYS A 62 -4.30 6.62 -4.10
N PHE A 63 -3.96 7.81 -3.59
CA PHE A 63 -4.60 8.44 -2.44
C PHE A 63 -5.16 9.79 -2.85
N GLN A 64 -6.44 10.00 -2.57
CA GLN A 64 -7.08 11.30 -2.77
C GLN A 64 -6.68 12.26 -1.65
N VAL A 65 -6.14 13.43 -1.99
CA VAL A 65 -5.78 14.46 -1.00
C VAL A 65 -7.05 15.16 -0.52
N LYS A 66 -7.48 14.84 0.70
CA LYS A 66 -8.67 15.35 1.37
C LYS A 66 -8.34 16.55 2.25
N ASP A 67 -9.33 17.39 2.56
CA ASP A 67 -9.12 18.63 3.34
C ASP A 67 -8.47 18.40 4.71
N TRP A 68 -8.82 17.33 5.42
CA TRP A 68 -8.25 17.00 6.73
C TRP A 68 -6.76 16.60 6.66
N MET A 69 -6.25 16.30 5.47
CA MET A 69 -4.85 15.91 5.24
C MET A 69 -3.93 17.11 5.01
N LEU A 70 -4.47 18.32 4.96
CA LEU A 70 -3.73 19.51 4.59
C LEU A 70 -3.02 20.13 5.78
N ASN A 71 -1.85 20.70 5.53
CA ASN A 71 -1.16 21.56 6.48
C ASN A 71 -1.68 23.02 6.41
N HIS A 72 -1.08 23.92 7.19
CA HIS A 72 -1.46 25.33 7.23
C HIS A 72 -1.29 26.06 5.88
N MET A 73 -0.48 25.54 4.95
CA MET A 73 -0.32 26.07 3.60
C MET A 73 -1.32 25.49 2.59
N ARG A 74 -2.29 24.72 3.05
CA ARG A 74 -3.32 24.07 2.21
C ARG A 74 -2.76 23.07 1.20
N ILE A 75 -1.65 22.42 1.52
CA ILE A 75 -1.06 21.31 0.77
C ILE A 75 -0.99 20.06 1.67
N LEU A 76 -0.88 18.89 1.05
CA LEU A 76 -0.78 17.62 1.78
C LEU A 76 0.32 17.69 2.85
N HIS A 77 -0.04 17.39 4.09
CA HIS A 77 0.91 17.34 5.20
C HIS A 77 1.98 16.28 4.95
N GLY A 78 3.27 16.65 5.10
CA GLY A 78 4.39 15.74 4.84
C GLY A 78 4.32 14.44 5.65
N GLY A 79 3.87 14.51 6.90
CA GLY A 79 3.66 13.32 7.73
C GLY A 79 2.63 12.35 7.15
N LEU A 80 1.56 12.86 6.53
CA LEU A 80 0.58 12.01 5.86
C LEU A 80 1.08 11.46 4.53
N MET A 81 1.87 12.23 3.78
CA MET A 81 2.58 11.71 2.60
C MET A 81 3.51 10.54 2.99
N THR A 82 4.24 10.67 4.08
CA THR A 82 5.07 9.59 4.64
C THR A 82 4.23 8.37 5.02
N THR A 83 3.07 8.59 5.63
CA THR A 83 2.12 7.51 5.98
C THR A 83 1.60 6.78 4.73
N CYS A 84 1.28 7.50 3.66
CA CYS A 84 0.88 6.89 2.39
C CYS A 84 1.99 6.01 1.80
N CYS A 85 3.23 6.48 1.83
CA CYS A 85 4.39 5.69 1.38
C CYS A 85 4.61 4.45 2.24
N ASP A 86 4.55 4.59 3.55
CA ASP A 86 4.70 3.49 4.51
C ASP A 86 3.62 2.42 4.29
N MET A 87 2.37 2.85 4.14
CA MET A 87 1.25 1.95 3.84
C MET A 87 1.43 1.19 2.53
N THR A 88 1.89 1.88 1.48
CA THR A 88 2.10 1.26 0.15
C THR A 88 3.20 0.21 0.20
N MET A 89 4.33 0.52 0.83
CA MET A 89 5.42 -0.43 1.03
C MET A 89 5.00 -1.61 1.91
N GLY A 90 4.26 -1.34 2.99
CA GLY A 90 3.74 -2.37 3.89
C GLY A 90 2.80 -3.35 3.18
N LEU A 91 1.95 -2.85 2.27
CA LEU A 91 1.06 -3.69 1.48
C LEU A 91 1.84 -4.60 0.53
N LEU A 92 2.88 -4.09 -0.13
CA LEU A 92 3.74 -4.92 -0.99
C LEU A 92 4.45 -6.02 -0.19
N ILE A 93 5.02 -5.69 0.96
CA ILE A 93 5.66 -6.67 1.84
C ILE A 93 4.63 -7.70 2.32
N LYS A 94 3.43 -7.26 2.69
CA LYS A 94 2.34 -8.18 3.09
C LYS A 94 2.01 -9.18 2.00
N TYR A 95 1.93 -8.73 0.75
CA TYR A 95 1.74 -9.62 -0.40
C TYR A 95 2.91 -10.61 -0.56
N LEU A 96 4.15 -10.11 -0.55
CA LEU A 96 5.34 -10.94 -0.78
C LEU A 96 5.59 -11.97 0.33
N MET A 97 5.17 -11.69 1.54
CA MET A 97 5.43 -12.51 2.73
C MET A 97 4.20 -13.23 3.30
N GLU A 98 3.07 -13.15 2.66
CA GLU A 98 1.70 -13.65 2.92
C GLU A 98 1.36 -14.04 4.37
N THR A 99 2.22 -14.74 5.08
CA THR A 99 1.96 -15.30 6.41
C THR A 99 2.66 -14.55 7.55
N GLN A 100 3.45 -13.54 7.24
CA GLN A 100 4.25 -12.82 8.23
C GLN A 100 3.75 -11.39 8.41
N ASN A 101 3.71 -10.95 9.66
CA ASN A 101 3.52 -9.54 9.97
C ASN A 101 4.88 -8.84 9.92
N SER A 102 4.90 -7.69 9.29
CA SER A 102 6.07 -6.81 9.25
C SER A 102 5.77 -5.47 9.90
N VAL A 103 6.80 -4.84 10.43
CA VAL A 103 6.74 -3.49 10.98
C VAL A 103 7.85 -2.66 10.38
N THR A 104 7.59 -1.39 10.14
CA THR A 104 8.59 -0.45 9.64
C THR A 104 9.60 -0.14 10.74
N VAL A 105 10.86 -0.32 10.45
CA VAL A 105 11.97 -0.01 11.37
C VAL A 105 12.51 1.40 11.11
N ASN A 106 12.63 1.76 9.84
CA ASN A 106 13.12 3.08 9.44
C ASN A 106 12.50 3.48 8.10
N LEU A 107 12.17 4.74 7.96
CA LEU A 107 11.67 5.34 6.71
C LEU A 107 12.25 6.75 6.58
N THR A 108 12.93 7.00 5.47
CA THR A 108 13.49 8.31 5.14
C THR A 108 12.76 8.89 3.94
N MET A 109 12.32 10.15 4.04
CA MET A 109 11.55 10.83 3.00
C MET A 109 12.25 12.09 2.52
N ASN A 110 12.25 12.29 1.19
CA ASN A 110 12.64 13.54 0.56
C ASN A 110 11.41 14.17 -0.11
N PHE A 111 10.93 15.28 0.44
CA PHE A 111 9.75 15.99 -0.05
C PHE A 111 10.15 16.95 -1.18
N MET A 112 9.98 16.52 -2.41
CA MET A 112 10.47 17.25 -3.60
C MET A 112 9.37 18.06 -4.29
N ARG A 113 8.10 17.75 -4.04
CA ARG A 113 6.94 18.41 -4.65
C ARG A 113 5.77 18.41 -3.70
N SER A 114 5.02 19.51 -3.68
CA SER A 114 3.77 19.60 -2.93
C SER A 114 2.62 18.93 -3.68
N ALA A 115 1.63 18.47 -2.93
CA ALA A 115 0.36 17.97 -3.44
C ALA A 115 -0.78 18.86 -2.92
N PRO A 116 -1.48 19.60 -3.80
CA PRO A 116 -2.54 20.51 -3.39
C PRO A 116 -3.82 19.75 -3.01
N ALA A 117 -4.72 20.46 -2.31
CA ALA A 117 -6.06 19.97 -2.03
C ALA A 117 -6.79 19.52 -3.30
N GLY A 118 -7.53 18.41 -3.22
CA GLY A 118 -8.30 17.85 -4.34
C GLY A 118 -7.47 17.11 -5.38
N SER A 119 -6.13 17.13 -5.28
CA SER A 119 -5.27 16.28 -6.10
C SER A 119 -5.21 14.84 -5.60
N SER A 120 -4.50 13.99 -6.28
CA SER A 120 -4.15 12.64 -5.83
C SER A 120 -2.64 12.39 -5.93
N ILE A 121 -2.14 11.53 -5.08
CA ILE A 121 -0.75 11.07 -5.08
C ILE A 121 -0.72 9.57 -5.25
#